data_6bd645b663536573663db289ca784874
#
_entry.id   6bd645b663536573663db289ca784874
#
_cell.length_a   1.000
_cell.length_b   1.000
_cell.length_c   1.000
_cell.angle_alpha   90.00
_cell.angle_beta   90.00
_cell.angle_gamma   90.00
#
_symmetry.space_group_name_H-M   'P 1'
#
loop_
_entity.id
_entity.type
_entity.pdbx_description
1 polymer ?
#
loop_
_entity_poly.entity_id
_entity_poly.type
_entity_poly.pdbx_seq_one_letter_code
_entity_poly.pdbx_strand_id
1 'polypeptide(L)'
;MLDRDGFRPNVGVVLLNARNQVFWGKRLRTHSWQFPQGGIKHGETPEQAMFRELHEEVGLRPEHVQVIARTRDWLRYEVPDHFIRREARGHYRGQKQIWFLLRLVGRDSDMNLRATNHPEFDAWRWNEYWVPLEAVIEFKRGVYETALQELS
;
A
#
# COMPACT_ATOMS: atom_id res chain seq x y z
N MET A 1 12.03 -4.68 -10.32
CA MET A 1 12.31 -6.01 -10.87
C MET A 1 11.00 -6.73 -11.13
N LEU A 2 10.85 -7.30 -12.33
CA LEU A 2 9.62 -8.00 -12.71
C LEU A 2 9.80 -9.51 -12.50
N ASP A 3 8.69 -10.19 -12.17
CA ASP A 3 8.71 -11.65 -12.15
C ASP A 3 8.58 -12.20 -13.57
N ARG A 4 8.55 -13.53 -13.70
CA ARG A 4 8.46 -14.22 -14.99
C ARG A 4 7.22 -13.79 -15.78
N ASP A 5 6.12 -13.47 -15.10
CA ASP A 5 4.86 -13.13 -15.74
C ASP A 5 4.69 -11.63 -15.98
N GLY A 6 5.69 -10.81 -15.63
CA GLY A 6 5.66 -9.37 -15.85
C GLY A 6 5.07 -8.57 -14.71
N PHE A 7 4.89 -9.17 -13.52
CA PHE A 7 4.39 -8.47 -12.34
C PHE A 7 5.53 -7.99 -11.46
N ARG A 8 5.40 -6.77 -10.95
CA ARG A 8 6.36 -6.20 -10.01
C ARG A 8 5.98 -6.59 -8.59
N PRO A 9 6.88 -7.22 -7.82
CA PRO A 9 6.63 -7.51 -6.40
C PRO A 9 6.45 -6.22 -5.61
N ASN A 10 5.43 -6.19 -4.76
CA ASN A 10 4.97 -4.99 -4.09
C ASN A 10 4.34 -5.37 -2.75
N VAL A 11 4.25 -4.43 -1.83
CA VAL A 11 3.55 -4.60 -0.56
C VAL A 11 2.48 -3.55 -0.44
N GLY A 12 1.38 -3.89 0.23
CA GLY A 12 0.34 -2.95 0.59
C GLY A 12 0.11 -2.97 2.08
N VAL A 13 -0.36 -1.87 2.63
CA VAL A 13 -0.55 -1.72 4.07
C VAL A 13 -1.98 -1.26 4.37
N VAL A 14 -2.66 -2.03 5.22
CA VAL A 14 -3.91 -1.63 5.84
C VAL A 14 -3.58 -1.31 7.29
N LEU A 15 -3.52 -0.02 7.62
CA LEU A 15 -3.18 0.45 8.96
C LEU A 15 -4.44 0.82 9.71
N LEU A 16 -4.68 0.16 10.84
CA LEU A 16 -5.86 0.39 11.68
C LEU A 16 -5.53 1.29 12.85
N ASN A 17 -6.48 2.13 13.24
CA ASN A 17 -6.44 2.81 14.54
C ASN A 17 -7.21 1.98 15.57
N ALA A 18 -7.38 2.50 16.79
CA ALA A 18 -8.07 1.81 17.88
C ALA A 18 -9.55 1.56 17.60
N ARG A 19 -10.15 2.27 16.64
CA ARG A 19 -11.54 2.14 16.23
C ARG A 19 -11.72 1.26 15.00
N ASN A 20 -10.66 0.59 14.57
CA ASN A 20 -10.63 -0.23 13.35
C ASN A 20 -10.95 0.57 12.07
N GLN A 21 -10.65 1.85 12.08
CA GLN A 21 -10.66 2.66 10.88
C GLN A 21 -9.32 2.53 10.17
N VAL A 22 -9.31 2.71 8.86
CA VAL A 22 -8.11 2.51 8.03
C VAL A 22 -7.50 3.84 7.60
N PHE A 23 -6.18 3.87 7.56
CA PHE A 23 -5.43 4.98 6.98
C PHE A 23 -5.71 5.06 5.48
N TRP A 24 -6.04 6.25 5.01
CA TRP A 24 -6.34 6.49 3.60
C TRP A 24 -5.58 7.73 3.18
N GLY A 25 -4.67 7.59 2.20
CA GLY A 25 -3.77 8.65 1.79
C GLY A 25 -4.11 9.23 0.43
N LYS A 26 -4.07 10.55 0.32
CA LYS A 26 -4.23 11.23 -0.97
C LYS A 26 -2.86 11.37 -1.62
N ARG A 27 -2.73 10.81 -2.83
CA ARG A 27 -1.48 10.88 -3.58
C ARG A 27 -1.11 12.31 -3.90
N LEU A 28 0.17 12.61 -3.76
CA LEU A 28 0.72 13.94 -3.97
C LEU A 28 0.27 14.51 -5.32
N ARG A 29 -0.28 15.72 -5.28
CA ARG A 29 -0.71 16.47 -6.47
C ARG A 29 -1.77 15.79 -7.33
N THR A 30 -2.57 14.92 -6.71
CA THR A 30 -3.67 14.24 -7.42
C THR A 30 -4.94 14.33 -6.60
N HIS A 31 -6.03 13.81 -7.17
CA HIS A 31 -7.27 13.59 -6.43
C HIS A 31 -7.47 12.11 -6.09
N SER A 32 -6.43 11.30 -6.30
CA SER A 32 -6.48 9.87 -6.05
C SER A 32 -6.10 9.55 -4.62
N TRP A 33 -6.88 8.70 -3.99
CA TRP A 33 -6.63 8.20 -2.66
C TRP A 33 -6.31 6.71 -2.72
N GLN A 34 -5.42 6.25 -1.85
CA GLN A 34 -5.03 4.84 -1.83
C GLN A 34 -4.46 4.45 -0.47
N PHE A 35 -4.36 3.13 -0.25
CA PHE A 35 -3.56 2.60 0.85
C PHE A 35 -2.07 2.80 0.55
N PRO A 36 -1.22 2.88 1.60
CA PRO A 36 0.23 2.86 1.39
C PRO A 36 0.63 1.59 0.64
N GLN A 37 1.51 1.72 -0.33
CA GLN A 37 2.04 0.60 -1.09
C GLN A 37 3.37 0.97 -1.71
N GLY A 38 4.18 -0.03 -2.00
CA GLY A 38 5.45 0.22 -2.67
C GLY A 38 6.17 -1.04 -3.07
N GLY A 39 7.17 -0.89 -3.94
CA GLY A 39 7.91 -2.01 -4.50
C GLY A 39 8.84 -2.67 -3.50
N ILE A 40 9.01 -3.98 -3.63
CA ILE A 40 9.99 -4.74 -2.87
C ILE A 40 11.32 -4.64 -3.60
N LYS A 41 12.37 -4.21 -2.91
CA LYS A 41 13.69 -4.10 -3.49
C LYS A 41 14.40 -5.44 -3.49
N HIS A 42 15.39 -5.57 -4.38
CA HIS A 42 16.21 -6.77 -4.45
C HIS A 42 16.81 -7.08 -3.07
N GLY A 43 16.63 -8.31 -2.62
CA GLY A 43 17.15 -8.76 -1.32
C GLY A 43 16.27 -8.44 -0.12
N GLU A 44 15.19 -7.68 -0.30
CA GLU A 44 14.25 -7.42 0.80
C GLU A 44 13.23 -8.54 0.91
N THR A 45 12.85 -8.86 2.15
CA THR A 45 11.65 -9.64 2.37
C THR A 45 10.43 -8.72 2.25
N PRO A 46 9.23 -9.28 2.03
CA PRO A 46 8.01 -8.45 2.04
C PRO A 46 7.85 -7.62 3.32
N GLU A 47 8.16 -8.20 4.47
CA GLU A 47 8.03 -7.48 5.75
C GLU A 47 9.02 -6.31 5.85
N GLN A 48 10.26 -6.50 5.41
CA GLN A 48 11.25 -5.43 5.37
C GLN A 48 10.80 -4.30 4.44
N ALA A 49 10.27 -4.65 3.28
CA ALA A 49 9.75 -3.66 2.36
C ALA A 49 8.56 -2.91 2.95
N MET A 50 7.68 -3.61 3.66
CA MET A 50 6.53 -3.01 4.31
C MET A 50 6.97 -1.95 5.32
N PHE A 51 7.92 -2.26 6.19
CA PHE A 51 8.40 -1.29 7.19
C PHE A 51 9.09 -0.10 6.53
N ARG A 52 9.87 -0.33 5.48
CA ARG A 52 10.52 0.75 4.74
C ARG A 52 9.50 1.68 4.10
N GLU A 53 8.52 1.11 3.40
CA GLU A 53 7.48 1.91 2.73
C GLU A 53 6.61 2.64 3.75
N LEU A 54 6.29 2.00 4.87
CA LEU A 54 5.52 2.63 5.93
C LEU A 54 6.25 3.89 6.44
N HIS A 55 7.56 3.79 6.63
CA HIS A 55 8.34 4.95 7.06
C HIS A 55 8.40 6.02 5.97
N GLU A 56 8.66 5.62 4.73
CA GLU A 56 8.79 6.58 3.63
C GLU A 56 7.49 7.33 3.35
N GLU A 57 6.36 6.64 3.41
CA GLU A 57 5.07 7.22 3.00
C GLU A 57 4.29 7.82 4.16
N VAL A 58 4.41 7.26 5.36
CA VAL A 58 3.57 7.62 6.51
C VAL A 58 4.41 8.15 7.67
N GLY A 59 5.71 7.91 7.68
CA GLY A 59 6.62 8.37 8.71
C GLY A 59 6.67 7.53 9.97
N LEU A 60 5.96 6.41 9.99
CA LEU A 60 5.92 5.54 11.15
C LEU A 60 7.11 4.59 11.20
N ARG A 61 7.54 4.25 12.40
CA ARG A 61 8.60 3.29 12.67
C ARG A 61 8.02 1.98 13.20
N PRO A 62 8.80 0.90 13.23
CA PRO A 62 8.28 -0.38 13.73
C PRO A 62 7.67 -0.31 15.13
N GLU A 63 8.24 0.51 16.02
CA GLU A 63 7.73 0.64 17.39
C GLU A 63 6.34 1.31 17.45
N HIS A 64 5.91 1.95 16.38
CA HIS A 64 4.60 2.62 16.34
C HIS A 64 3.47 1.69 15.93
N VAL A 65 3.78 0.48 15.46
CA VAL A 65 2.76 -0.42 14.90
C VAL A 65 2.95 -1.83 15.42
N GLN A 66 1.85 -2.59 15.36
CA GLN A 66 1.84 -4.02 15.62
C GLN A 66 1.37 -4.72 14.36
N VAL A 67 2.15 -5.69 13.88
CA VAL A 67 1.74 -6.50 12.73
C VAL A 67 0.72 -7.53 13.20
N ILE A 68 -0.50 -7.46 12.67
CA ILE A 68 -1.59 -8.36 13.06
C ILE A 68 -1.67 -9.56 12.12
N ALA A 69 -1.57 -9.33 10.81
CA ALA A 69 -1.74 -10.38 9.82
C ALA A 69 -1.11 -9.97 8.50
N ARG A 70 -0.98 -10.93 7.60
CA ARG A 70 -0.60 -10.68 6.22
C ARG A 70 -1.35 -11.66 5.31
N THR A 71 -1.51 -11.31 4.05
CA THR A 71 -2.09 -12.24 3.09
C THR A 71 -1.13 -13.40 2.84
N ARG A 72 -1.68 -14.59 2.59
CA ARG A 72 -0.88 -15.80 2.40
C ARG A 72 -0.15 -15.80 1.08
N ASP A 73 -0.84 -15.37 0.03
CA ASP A 73 -0.33 -15.44 -1.33
C ASP A 73 -0.25 -14.06 -1.97
N TRP A 74 0.45 -14.01 -3.09
CA TRP A 74 0.49 -12.82 -3.91
C TRP A 74 -0.90 -12.53 -4.49
N LEU A 75 -1.35 -11.29 -4.32
CA LEU A 75 -2.56 -10.79 -4.95
C LEU A 75 -2.16 -9.91 -6.12
N ARG A 76 -2.71 -10.16 -7.30
CA ARG A 76 -2.29 -9.49 -8.52
C ARG A 76 -3.35 -8.55 -9.03
N TYR A 77 -2.91 -7.44 -9.61
CA TYR A 77 -3.77 -6.64 -10.47
C TYR A 77 -2.98 -6.22 -11.70
N GLU A 78 -3.68 -6.12 -12.83
CA GLU A 78 -3.09 -5.66 -14.06
C GLU A 78 -3.32 -4.16 -14.20
N VAL A 79 -2.30 -3.46 -14.69
CA VAL A 79 -2.40 -2.04 -14.97
C VAL A 79 -2.81 -1.90 -16.43
N PRO A 80 -3.91 -1.17 -16.74
CA PRO A 80 -4.30 -0.93 -18.13
C PRO A 80 -3.18 -0.28 -18.93
N ASP A 81 -3.06 -0.63 -20.18
CA ASP A 81 -1.96 -0.17 -21.05
C ASP A 81 -1.76 1.33 -21.02
N HIS A 82 -2.85 2.11 -21.01
CA HIS A 82 -2.75 3.56 -21.04
C HIS A 82 -2.21 4.19 -19.76
N PHE A 83 -2.08 3.40 -18.67
CA PHE A 83 -1.43 3.85 -17.44
C PHE A 83 0.03 3.42 -17.36
N ILE A 84 0.51 2.59 -18.30
CA ILE A 84 1.88 2.08 -18.27
C ILE A 84 2.79 3.11 -18.91
N ARG A 85 3.84 3.51 -18.18
CA ARG A 85 4.85 4.41 -18.71
C ARG A 85 5.54 3.79 -19.92
N ARG A 86 5.94 4.64 -20.86
CA ARG A 86 6.57 4.19 -22.08
C ARG A 86 7.82 3.36 -21.82
N GLU A 87 8.64 3.77 -20.86
CA GLU A 87 9.89 3.08 -20.52
C GLU A 87 9.66 1.77 -19.76
N ALA A 88 8.48 1.54 -19.25
CA ALA A 88 8.13 0.29 -18.57
C ALA A 88 7.44 -0.71 -19.49
N ARG A 89 7.39 -0.45 -20.78
CA ARG A 89 6.76 -1.34 -21.75
C ARG A 89 7.48 -2.67 -21.86
N GLY A 90 6.86 -3.58 -22.55
CA GLY A 90 7.37 -4.91 -22.83
C GLY A 90 6.76 -5.92 -21.87
N HIS A 91 7.46 -6.25 -20.81
CA HIS A 91 7.03 -7.33 -19.92
C HIS A 91 6.15 -6.85 -18.76
N TYR A 92 6.11 -5.56 -18.48
CA TYR A 92 5.35 -5.06 -17.33
C TYR A 92 3.85 -5.21 -17.55
N ARG A 93 3.17 -5.92 -16.64
CA ARG A 93 1.72 -6.12 -16.68
C ARG A 93 1.00 -5.47 -15.51
N GLY A 94 1.64 -5.39 -14.35
CA GLY A 94 1.01 -4.87 -13.16
C GLY A 94 1.82 -5.18 -11.92
N GLN A 95 1.12 -5.28 -10.79
CA GLN A 95 1.73 -5.54 -9.50
C GLN A 95 1.25 -6.88 -8.96
N LYS A 96 2.13 -7.56 -8.21
CA LYS A 96 1.71 -8.64 -7.32
C LYS A 96 2.06 -8.21 -5.91
N GLN A 97 1.13 -8.35 -4.99
CA GLN A 97 1.24 -7.74 -3.67
C GLN A 97 1.03 -8.73 -2.54
N ILE A 98 1.83 -8.58 -1.48
CA ILE A 98 1.53 -9.13 -0.17
C ILE A 98 0.97 -7.95 0.64
N TRP A 99 -0.18 -8.13 1.26
CA TRP A 99 -0.82 -7.11 2.07
C TRP A 99 -0.64 -7.40 3.54
N PHE A 100 -0.39 -6.34 4.32
CA PHE A 100 -0.19 -6.43 5.76
C PHE A 100 -1.28 -5.65 6.48
N LEU A 101 -1.78 -6.23 7.57
CA LEU A 101 -2.71 -5.56 8.48
C LEU A 101 -1.92 -5.16 9.72
N LEU A 102 -1.87 -3.87 9.97
CA LEU A 102 -1.13 -3.29 11.10
C LEU A 102 -2.09 -2.55 12.02
N ARG A 103 -1.76 -2.52 13.32
CA ARG A 103 -2.45 -1.67 14.28
C ARG A 103 -1.52 -0.56 14.71
N LEU A 104 -1.99 0.68 14.64
CA LEU A 104 -1.25 1.81 15.19
C LEU A 104 -1.29 1.71 16.70
N VAL A 105 -0.12 1.57 17.33
CA VAL A 105 0.04 1.62 18.78
C VAL A 105 0.67 2.93 19.23
N GLY A 106 1.17 3.71 18.27
CA GLY A 106 1.59 5.09 18.49
C GLY A 106 0.40 6.04 18.43
N ARG A 107 0.69 7.30 18.17
CA ARG A 107 -0.31 8.37 18.09
C ARG A 107 -0.44 8.87 16.67
N ASP A 108 -1.55 9.50 16.35
CA ASP A 108 -1.72 10.15 15.05
C ASP A 108 -0.59 11.15 14.80
N SER A 109 -0.11 11.82 15.86
CA SER A 109 0.97 12.79 15.75
C SER A 109 2.33 12.17 15.38
N ASP A 110 2.46 10.85 15.46
CA ASP A 110 3.68 10.17 15.00
C ASP A 110 3.75 10.08 13.48
N MET A 111 2.64 10.33 12.78
CA MET A 111 2.63 10.31 11.33
C MET A 111 3.31 11.53 10.75
N ASN A 112 4.10 11.29 9.70
CA ASN A 112 4.82 12.36 9.02
C ASN A 112 4.92 12.01 7.54
N LEU A 113 4.07 12.65 6.73
CA LEU A 113 4.04 12.40 5.29
C LEU A 113 5.29 12.93 4.58
N ARG A 114 6.12 13.69 5.28
CA ARG A 114 7.33 14.27 4.73
C ARG A 114 8.59 13.75 5.45
N ALA A 115 8.54 12.51 5.92
CA ALA A 115 9.66 11.89 6.63
C ALA A 115 10.88 11.69 5.73
N THR A 116 10.68 11.61 4.42
CA THR A 116 11.77 11.46 3.45
C THR A 116 11.66 12.54 2.37
N ASN A 117 12.65 12.58 1.46
CA ASN A 117 12.68 13.53 0.36
C ASN A 117 11.74 13.19 -0.79
N HIS A 118 11.08 12.04 -0.71
CA HIS A 118 10.18 11.56 -1.77
C HIS A 118 8.79 11.26 -1.22
N PRO A 119 8.03 12.31 -0.81
CA PRO A 119 6.70 12.10 -0.24
C PRO A 119 5.74 11.50 -1.28
N GLU A 120 4.93 10.54 -0.86
CA GLU A 120 3.93 9.91 -1.70
C GLU A 120 2.55 10.56 -1.53
N PHE A 121 2.24 11.02 -0.32
CA PHE A 121 0.95 11.60 0.02
C PHE A 121 1.10 13.04 0.47
N ASP A 122 0.08 13.87 0.18
CA ASP A 122 0.02 15.24 0.70
C ASP A 122 -1.14 15.45 1.69
N ALA A 123 -1.95 14.42 1.92
CA ALA A 123 -3.01 14.43 2.93
C ALA A 123 -3.36 12.99 3.31
N TRP A 124 -3.98 12.84 4.48
CA TRP A 124 -4.46 11.53 4.90
C TRP A 124 -5.66 11.71 5.82
N ARG A 125 -6.42 10.61 5.99
CA ARG A 125 -7.53 10.57 6.93
C ARG A 125 -7.80 9.14 7.35
N TRP A 126 -8.58 8.98 8.43
CA TRP A 126 -9.13 7.68 8.82
C TRP A 126 -10.46 7.49 8.11
N ASN A 127 -10.67 6.28 7.59
CA ASN A 127 -11.95 5.87 6.98
C ASN A 127 -12.45 4.59 7.59
N GLU A 128 -13.76 4.37 7.50
CA GLU A 128 -14.30 3.06 7.84
C GLU A 128 -13.68 1.99 6.93
N TYR A 129 -13.55 0.79 7.45
CA TYR A 129 -12.76 -0.29 6.85
C TYR A 129 -13.08 -0.55 5.38
N TRP A 130 -14.36 -0.52 5.00
CA TRP A 130 -14.79 -0.88 3.64
C TRP A 130 -14.94 0.32 2.69
N VAL A 131 -14.87 1.53 3.20
CA VAL A 131 -15.03 2.74 2.37
C VAL A 131 -14.03 2.82 1.23
N PRO A 132 -12.75 2.40 1.40
CA PRO A 132 -11.80 2.44 0.29
C PRO A 132 -12.23 1.71 -0.98
N LEU A 133 -13.06 0.66 -0.85
CA LEU A 133 -13.55 -0.06 -2.04
C LEU A 133 -14.40 0.80 -2.95
N GLU A 134 -15.06 1.82 -2.41
CA GLU A 134 -15.92 2.71 -3.17
C GLU A 134 -15.14 3.80 -3.90
N ALA A 135 -13.96 4.13 -3.40
CA ALA A 135 -13.22 5.31 -3.84
C ALA A 135 -11.94 4.99 -4.62
N VAL A 136 -11.48 3.75 -4.59
CA VAL A 136 -10.22 3.39 -5.24
C VAL A 136 -10.39 3.33 -6.77
N ILE A 137 -9.32 3.63 -7.49
CA ILE A 137 -9.29 3.49 -8.95
C ILE A 137 -9.69 2.06 -9.35
N GLU A 138 -10.49 1.94 -10.41
CA GLU A 138 -11.19 0.70 -10.75
C GLU A 138 -10.28 -0.54 -10.86
N PHE A 139 -9.13 -0.42 -11.52
CA PHE A 139 -8.28 -1.60 -11.74
C PHE A 139 -7.64 -2.14 -10.45
N LYS A 140 -7.70 -1.42 -9.34
CA LYS A 140 -7.23 -1.87 -8.03
C LYS A 140 -8.36 -2.42 -7.15
N ARG A 141 -9.63 -2.23 -7.54
CA ARG A 141 -10.76 -2.61 -6.68
C ARG A 141 -10.76 -4.09 -6.32
N GLY A 142 -10.50 -4.95 -7.29
CA GLY A 142 -10.50 -6.40 -7.06
C GLY A 142 -9.46 -6.84 -6.04
N VAL A 143 -8.25 -6.33 -6.14
CA VAL A 143 -7.19 -6.69 -5.20
C VAL A 143 -7.46 -6.11 -3.82
N TYR A 144 -8.02 -4.92 -3.73
CA TYR A 144 -8.41 -4.33 -2.45
C TYR A 144 -9.50 -5.17 -1.78
N GLU A 145 -10.52 -5.58 -2.55
CA GLU A 145 -11.59 -6.42 -2.00
C GLU A 145 -11.04 -7.71 -1.44
N THR A 146 -10.21 -8.41 -2.21
CA THR A 146 -9.61 -9.67 -1.78
C THR A 146 -8.74 -9.48 -0.53
N ALA A 147 -7.90 -8.45 -0.52
CA ALA A 147 -7.03 -8.17 0.62
C ALA A 147 -7.84 -7.86 1.88
N LEU A 148 -8.82 -6.97 1.76
CA LEU A 148 -9.62 -6.56 2.92
C LEU A 148 -10.44 -7.73 3.47
N GLN A 149 -10.97 -8.60 2.61
CA GLN A 149 -11.69 -9.79 3.05
C GLN A 149 -10.79 -10.78 3.76
N GLU A 150 -9.60 -11.02 3.23
CA GLU A 150 -8.66 -11.96 3.85
C GLU A 150 -8.15 -11.44 5.19
N LEU A 151 -7.92 -10.13 5.30
CA LEU A 151 -7.36 -9.51 6.51
C LEU A 151 -8.40 -9.16 7.58
N SER A 152 -9.67 -9.19 7.21
CA SER A 152 -10.74 -8.82 8.16
C SER A 152 -10.94 -9.83 9.29
#